data_ebc489650272c46a7244148f1f12392d
#
_entry.id   ebc489650272c46a7244148f1f12392d
#
_cell.length_a   1.000
_cell.length_b   1.000
_cell.length_c   1.000
_cell.angle_alpha   90.00
_cell.angle_beta   90.00
_cell.angle_gamma   90.00
#
_symmetry.space_group_name_H-M   'P 1'
#
loop_
_entity.id
_entity.type
_entity.pdbx_description
1 polymer ?
#
loop_
_entity_poly.entity_id
_entity_poly.type
_entity_poly.pdbx_seq_one_letter_code
_entity_poly.pdbx_strand_id
1 'polypeptide(L)'
;MAVDNKRIRKLDRREHDRTRELYETVFPKDSQLFVDYYYDQVADENEIYVVEKEEEICAMLHLNPYEVHLDGGVYPLHYIVAVGTRQEYRHQGMMKSLLKASLHEMYERKEPFTFLMPADEAIYRPFGFGYFSEQNFRTVVPKEYRGCPALECFRAEMADVPDLAWEAERILKEKYRVYARRTEGYFARLLDEQEAQRGEVVVLAKERAPKGYLVYSAEDARVEIRELVVEPGLEEEVLGALSDWFFYDEQIKVYGFPEKLENEDTVKKPLMMGRIVHLEAFLESLKSEIPIKLCFSITDEMIPENTGSYEAEITPFGGKVRQLEEKEVQKKKPEKLELAELLGRLLPKESIFLHETV
;
A
#
# COMPACT_ATOMS: atom_id res chain seq x y z
N MET A 1 -35.36 -3.01 26.87
CA MET A 1 -34.45 -2.53 25.82
C MET A 1 -33.07 -3.06 26.18
N ALA A 2 -32.58 -4.04 25.44
CA ALA A 2 -31.19 -4.51 25.65
C ALA A 2 -30.28 -3.33 25.32
N VAL A 3 -29.46 -2.91 26.26
CA VAL A 3 -28.38 -1.95 26.03
C VAL A 3 -27.45 -2.63 25.02
N ASP A 4 -27.34 -2.07 23.83
CA ASP A 4 -26.43 -2.57 22.80
C ASP A 4 -25.01 -2.32 23.30
N ASN A 5 -24.42 -3.31 23.97
CA ASN A 5 -23.17 -3.20 24.73
C ASN A 5 -21.96 -3.33 23.81
N LYS A 6 -22.01 -2.67 22.64
CA LYS A 6 -20.91 -2.61 21.69
C LYS A 6 -19.84 -1.67 22.22
N ARG A 7 -18.63 -2.18 22.37
CA ARG A 7 -17.46 -1.40 22.76
C ARG A 7 -16.42 -1.43 21.65
N ILE A 8 -16.01 -0.23 21.19
CA ILE A 8 -14.86 -0.08 20.31
C ILE A 8 -13.66 0.14 21.20
N ARG A 9 -12.59 -0.60 20.95
CA ARG A 9 -11.31 -0.38 21.60
C ARG A 9 -10.12 -0.80 20.74
N LYS A 10 -8.99 -0.21 21.02
CA LYS A 10 -7.68 -0.65 20.56
C LYS A 10 -7.20 -1.73 21.53
N LEU A 11 -6.73 -2.85 21.00
CA LEU A 11 -6.20 -3.95 21.80
C LEU A 11 -4.80 -3.62 22.31
N ASP A 12 -4.48 -4.10 23.51
CA ASP A 12 -3.09 -4.18 23.94
C ASP A 12 -2.37 -5.29 23.16
N ARG A 13 -1.07 -5.12 22.91
CA ARG A 13 -0.24 -6.08 22.16
C ARG A 13 -0.44 -7.54 22.61
N ARG A 14 -0.59 -7.79 23.92
CA ARG A 14 -0.82 -9.12 24.47
C ARG A 14 -2.16 -9.74 24.14
N GLU A 15 -3.08 -8.96 23.57
CA GLU A 15 -4.42 -9.39 23.22
C GLU A 15 -4.58 -9.57 21.70
N HIS A 16 -3.57 -9.30 20.88
CA HIS A 16 -3.66 -9.33 19.43
C HIS A 16 -4.09 -10.70 18.91
N ASP A 17 -3.62 -11.79 19.52
CA ASP A 17 -4.00 -13.17 19.19
C ASP A 17 -5.50 -13.45 19.32
N ARG A 18 -6.24 -12.65 20.07
CA ARG A 18 -7.69 -12.79 20.19
C ARG A 18 -8.43 -12.54 18.87
N THR A 19 -7.80 -11.86 17.93
CA THR A 19 -8.38 -11.61 16.60
C THR A 19 -8.17 -12.76 15.62
N ARG A 20 -7.29 -13.71 15.93
CA ARG A 20 -6.86 -14.78 15.03
C ARG A 20 -8.02 -15.65 14.54
N GLU A 21 -8.93 -16.09 15.42
CA GLU A 21 -10.09 -16.87 15.02
C GLU A 21 -11.00 -16.13 14.01
N LEU A 22 -11.19 -14.82 14.22
CA LEU A 22 -11.94 -14.01 13.27
C LEU A 22 -11.19 -13.84 11.95
N TYR A 23 -9.85 -13.65 12.00
CA TYR A 23 -9.01 -13.56 10.82
C TYR A 23 -9.14 -14.82 9.95
N GLU A 24 -8.92 -16.01 10.52
CA GLU A 24 -9.03 -17.30 9.82
C GLU A 24 -10.43 -17.54 9.22
N THR A 25 -11.47 -17.04 9.89
CA THR A 25 -12.86 -17.11 9.40
C THR A 25 -13.09 -16.19 8.19
N VAL A 26 -12.51 -14.99 8.21
CA VAL A 26 -12.73 -13.97 7.16
C VAL A 26 -11.82 -14.19 5.96
N PHE A 27 -10.61 -14.71 6.20
CA PHE A 27 -9.58 -14.96 5.17
C PHE A 27 -9.25 -16.46 5.02
N PRO A 28 -10.23 -17.30 4.66
CA PRO A 28 -10.05 -18.79 4.66
C PRO A 28 -9.12 -19.29 3.56
N LYS A 29 -8.60 -18.43 2.70
CA LYS A 29 -7.64 -18.78 1.64
C LYS A 29 -6.20 -18.67 2.10
N ASP A 30 -5.95 -17.95 3.17
CA ASP A 30 -4.61 -17.81 3.70
C ASP A 30 -4.15 -19.13 4.30
N SER A 31 -2.94 -19.54 3.96
CA SER A 31 -2.38 -20.79 4.48
C SER A 31 -2.11 -20.68 5.98
N GLN A 32 -2.13 -21.81 6.69
CA GLN A 32 -1.80 -21.83 8.12
C GLN A 32 -0.40 -21.28 8.40
N LEU A 33 0.58 -21.57 7.52
CA LEU A 33 1.94 -21.04 7.64
C LEU A 33 1.98 -19.51 7.54
N PHE A 34 1.19 -18.95 6.63
CA PHE A 34 1.08 -17.50 6.50
C PHE A 34 0.38 -16.88 7.72
N VAL A 35 -0.71 -17.49 8.21
CA VAL A 35 -1.40 -17.00 9.42
C VAL A 35 -0.50 -17.06 10.64
N ASP A 36 0.30 -18.12 10.80
CA ASP A 36 1.29 -18.23 11.87
C ASP A 36 2.32 -17.11 11.77
N TYR A 37 2.93 -16.91 10.59
CA TYR A 37 3.85 -15.79 10.33
C TYR A 37 3.21 -14.43 10.65
N TYR A 38 1.97 -14.21 10.16
CA TYR A 38 1.26 -12.95 10.36
C TYR A 38 1.08 -12.62 11.85
N TYR A 39 0.63 -13.57 12.65
CA TYR A 39 0.40 -13.35 14.09
C TYR A 39 1.69 -13.33 14.91
N ASP A 40 2.70 -14.10 14.52
CA ASP A 40 3.96 -14.14 15.24
C ASP A 40 4.87 -12.92 14.98
N GLN A 41 4.73 -12.29 13.81
CA GLN A 41 5.63 -11.19 13.41
C GLN A 41 4.90 -9.90 13.06
N VAL A 42 3.90 -9.93 12.17
CA VAL A 42 3.26 -8.72 11.66
C VAL A 42 2.26 -8.13 12.65
N ALA A 43 1.34 -8.95 13.15
CA ALA A 43 0.28 -8.50 14.06
C ALA A 43 0.84 -7.94 15.37
N ASP A 44 2.03 -8.38 15.78
CA ASP A 44 2.70 -7.90 16.98
C ASP A 44 3.13 -6.43 16.89
N GLU A 45 3.45 -5.94 15.69
CA GLU A 45 3.78 -4.54 15.41
C GLU A 45 2.54 -3.68 15.04
N ASN A 46 1.42 -4.31 14.72
CA ASN A 46 0.22 -3.62 14.29
C ASN A 46 -0.51 -2.93 15.46
N GLU A 47 -1.29 -1.93 15.11
CA GLU A 47 -2.35 -1.42 15.97
C GLU A 47 -3.66 -2.12 15.60
N ILE A 48 -4.31 -2.77 16.54
CA ILE A 48 -5.52 -3.56 16.28
C ILE A 48 -6.73 -2.93 16.97
N TYR A 49 -7.70 -2.55 16.15
CA TYR A 49 -8.99 -2.03 16.62
C TYR A 49 -10.06 -3.11 16.49
N VAL A 50 -10.89 -3.24 17.53
CA VAL A 50 -11.97 -4.23 17.56
C VAL A 50 -13.29 -3.61 18.01
N VAL A 51 -14.38 -4.23 17.56
CA VAL A 51 -15.69 -4.09 18.19
C VAL A 51 -15.95 -5.34 18.99
N GLU A 52 -16.10 -5.18 20.30
CA GLU A 52 -16.43 -6.26 21.22
C GLU A 52 -17.89 -6.19 21.66
N LYS A 53 -18.51 -7.34 21.84
CA LYS A 53 -19.82 -7.53 22.48
C LYS A 53 -19.73 -8.75 23.38
N GLU A 54 -19.99 -8.56 24.69
CA GLU A 54 -19.95 -9.66 25.68
C GLU A 54 -18.64 -10.46 25.64
N GLU A 55 -17.50 -9.74 25.51
CA GLU A 55 -16.14 -10.29 25.40
C GLU A 55 -15.81 -10.99 24.05
N GLU A 56 -16.78 -11.11 23.15
CA GLU A 56 -16.57 -11.62 21.79
C GLU A 56 -16.11 -10.49 20.84
N ILE A 57 -15.07 -10.76 20.05
CA ILE A 57 -14.64 -9.86 18.96
C ILE A 57 -15.57 -10.08 17.77
N CYS A 58 -16.43 -9.08 17.50
CA CYS A 58 -17.39 -9.11 16.41
C CYS A 58 -16.85 -8.54 15.10
N ALA A 59 -15.92 -7.60 15.19
CA ALA A 59 -15.23 -6.99 14.04
C ALA A 59 -13.83 -6.55 14.43
N MET A 60 -12.94 -6.52 13.46
CA MET A 60 -11.54 -6.11 13.60
C MET A 60 -11.09 -5.26 12.42
N LEU A 61 -10.06 -4.47 12.66
CA LEU A 61 -9.30 -3.69 11.69
C LEU A 61 -7.87 -3.57 12.21
N HIS A 62 -6.89 -3.95 11.39
CA HIS A 62 -5.49 -3.84 11.74
C HIS A 62 -4.86 -2.67 10.97
N LEU A 63 -3.94 -1.98 11.63
CA LEU A 63 -3.13 -0.91 11.07
C LEU A 63 -1.69 -1.35 11.08
N ASN A 64 -1.15 -1.61 9.90
CA ASN A 64 0.25 -1.99 9.73
C ASN A 64 1.10 -0.74 9.51
N PRO A 65 2.11 -0.45 10.36
CA PRO A 65 2.93 0.74 10.24
C PRO A 65 3.96 0.60 9.10
N TYR A 66 4.05 1.64 8.27
CA TYR A 66 5.07 1.76 7.23
C TYR A 66 5.74 3.14 7.28
N GLU A 67 7.04 3.17 7.00
CA GLU A 67 7.70 4.41 6.59
C GLU A 67 7.46 4.62 5.10
N VAL A 68 6.75 5.69 4.75
CA VAL A 68 6.43 6.01 3.35
C VAL A 68 7.18 7.26 2.91
N HIS A 69 7.91 7.15 1.81
CA HIS A 69 8.47 8.30 1.12
C HIS A 69 7.34 9.04 0.39
N LEU A 70 7.30 10.36 0.54
CA LEU A 70 6.39 11.27 -0.16
C LEU A 70 7.13 12.56 -0.49
N ASP A 71 7.36 12.83 -1.78
CA ASP A 71 7.98 14.07 -2.30
C ASP A 71 9.28 14.49 -1.58
N GLY A 72 10.11 13.53 -1.20
CA GLY A 72 11.40 13.78 -0.53
C GLY A 72 11.31 13.86 1.01
N GLY A 73 10.13 13.74 1.59
CA GLY A 73 9.92 13.51 3.03
C GLY A 73 9.71 12.02 3.32
N VAL A 74 9.83 11.62 4.59
CA VAL A 74 9.48 10.28 5.08
C VAL A 74 8.45 10.46 6.19
N TYR A 75 7.35 9.75 6.07
CA TYR A 75 6.20 9.85 6.97
C TYR A 75 5.85 8.47 7.52
N PRO A 76 5.66 8.33 8.82
CA PRO A 76 5.05 7.14 9.39
C PRO A 76 3.57 7.13 9.02
N LEU A 77 3.15 6.15 8.24
CA LEU A 77 1.77 5.97 7.81
C LEU A 77 1.29 4.57 8.17
N HIS A 78 -0.02 4.41 8.26
CA HIS A 78 -0.62 3.12 8.52
C HIS A 78 -1.36 2.61 7.29
N TYR A 79 -1.01 1.38 6.91
CA TYR A 79 -1.74 0.57 5.94
C TYR A 79 -2.89 -0.15 6.65
N ILE A 80 -4.10 0.01 6.13
CA ILE A 80 -5.29 -0.65 6.70
C ILE A 80 -5.40 -2.05 6.11
N VAL A 81 -5.33 -3.06 6.97
CA VAL A 81 -5.35 -4.47 6.59
C VAL A 81 -6.25 -5.28 7.53
N ALA A 82 -6.54 -6.53 7.19
CA ALA A 82 -7.32 -7.46 8.02
C ALA A 82 -8.65 -6.88 8.52
N VAL A 83 -9.36 -6.17 7.64
CA VAL A 83 -10.68 -5.64 7.98
C VAL A 83 -11.73 -6.75 7.88
N GLY A 84 -12.25 -7.18 9.03
CA GLY A 84 -13.18 -8.29 9.12
C GLY A 84 -14.34 -8.04 10.04
N THR A 85 -15.50 -8.63 9.72
CA THR A 85 -16.70 -8.64 10.58
C THR A 85 -17.34 -10.03 10.50
N ARG A 86 -17.62 -10.63 11.65
CA ARG A 86 -18.34 -11.91 11.73
C ARG A 86 -19.66 -11.81 10.96
N GLN A 87 -20.06 -12.86 10.29
CA GLN A 87 -21.19 -12.87 9.37
C GLN A 87 -22.49 -12.38 10.02
N GLU A 88 -22.76 -12.82 11.24
CA GLU A 88 -23.97 -12.47 12.02
C GLU A 88 -24.04 -11.02 12.47
N TYR A 89 -22.88 -10.32 12.45
CA TYR A 89 -22.77 -8.90 12.84
C TYR A 89 -22.59 -7.96 11.65
N ARG A 90 -22.62 -8.47 10.41
CA ARG A 90 -22.53 -7.64 9.20
C ARG A 90 -23.71 -6.69 9.06
N HIS A 91 -23.53 -5.62 8.31
CA HIS A 91 -24.53 -4.57 8.05
C HIS A 91 -25.02 -3.81 9.30
N GLN A 92 -24.31 -3.90 10.42
CA GLN A 92 -24.62 -3.18 11.66
C GLN A 92 -23.70 -1.97 11.92
N GLY A 93 -22.94 -1.54 10.91
CA GLY A 93 -22.09 -0.34 10.98
C GLY A 93 -20.78 -0.52 11.77
N MET A 94 -20.40 -1.75 12.14
CA MET A 94 -19.18 -2.00 12.93
C MET A 94 -17.92 -1.56 12.21
N MET A 95 -17.76 -1.92 10.92
CA MET A 95 -16.65 -1.49 10.10
C MET A 95 -16.54 0.04 10.03
N LYS A 96 -17.67 0.74 9.79
CA LYS A 96 -17.67 2.22 9.79
C LYS A 96 -17.16 2.78 11.11
N SER A 97 -17.53 2.16 12.22
CA SER A 97 -17.12 2.59 13.56
C SER A 97 -15.61 2.38 13.79
N LEU A 98 -15.07 1.24 13.32
CA LEU A 98 -13.63 0.96 13.39
C LEU A 98 -12.82 1.93 12.52
N LEU A 99 -13.23 2.11 11.26
CA LEU A 99 -12.63 3.08 10.36
C LEU A 99 -12.64 4.50 10.95
N LYS A 100 -13.78 4.91 11.56
CA LYS A 100 -13.85 6.24 12.16
C LYS A 100 -12.88 6.40 13.33
N ALA A 101 -12.77 5.39 14.20
CA ALA A 101 -11.85 5.43 15.33
C ALA A 101 -10.38 5.46 14.88
N SER A 102 -10.00 4.60 13.94
CA SER A 102 -8.63 4.54 13.43
C SER A 102 -8.24 5.81 12.65
N LEU A 103 -9.13 6.32 11.78
CA LEU A 103 -8.88 7.54 11.02
C LEU A 103 -8.74 8.77 11.94
N HIS A 104 -9.50 8.84 13.03
CA HIS A 104 -9.36 9.94 13.98
C HIS A 104 -8.01 9.90 14.71
N GLU A 105 -7.52 8.72 15.11
CA GLU A 105 -6.19 8.61 15.73
C GLU A 105 -5.06 8.93 14.74
N MET A 106 -5.16 8.51 13.49
CA MET A 106 -4.22 8.93 12.44
C MET A 106 -4.26 10.45 12.21
N TYR A 107 -5.45 11.07 12.26
CA TYR A 107 -5.60 12.53 12.15
C TYR A 107 -4.87 13.26 13.29
N GLU A 108 -5.04 12.82 14.53
CA GLU A 108 -4.35 13.41 15.69
C GLU A 108 -2.81 13.30 15.57
N ARG A 109 -2.33 12.27 14.89
CA ARG A 109 -0.89 12.10 14.56
C ARG A 109 -0.44 12.90 13.36
N LYS A 110 -1.35 13.60 12.68
CA LYS A 110 -1.11 14.34 11.44
C LYS A 110 -0.59 13.48 10.30
N GLU A 111 -1.05 12.24 10.22
CA GLU A 111 -0.73 11.39 9.07
C GLU A 111 -1.33 12.02 7.80
N PRO A 112 -0.54 12.27 6.74
CA PRO A 112 -1.02 12.88 5.50
C PRO A 112 -2.16 12.10 4.85
N PHE A 113 -1.98 10.79 4.71
CA PHE A 113 -2.95 9.88 4.09
C PHE A 113 -2.80 8.47 4.66
N THR A 114 -3.77 7.62 4.37
CA THR A 114 -3.72 6.17 4.61
C THR A 114 -4.09 5.45 3.32
N PHE A 115 -3.78 4.15 3.26
CA PHE A 115 -4.03 3.33 2.08
C PHE A 115 -4.42 1.90 2.47
N LEU A 116 -5.02 1.21 1.52
CA LEU A 116 -5.44 -0.19 1.66
C LEU A 116 -5.54 -0.87 0.29
N MET A 117 -5.41 -2.19 0.27
CA MET A 117 -5.79 -3.01 -0.88
C MET A 117 -7.25 -3.46 -0.70
N PRO A 118 -8.19 -2.99 -1.54
CA PRO A 118 -9.60 -3.30 -1.33
C PRO A 118 -9.95 -4.70 -1.81
N ALA A 119 -10.73 -5.44 -1.02
CA ALA A 119 -11.40 -6.63 -1.51
C ALA A 119 -12.51 -6.28 -2.53
N ASP A 120 -13.19 -5.15 -2.32
CA ASP A 120 -14.16 -4.53 -3.22
C ASP A 120 -14.16 -3.02 -2.96
N GLU A 121 -14.01 -2.22 -4.01
CA GLU A 121 -13.99 -0.76 -3.90
C GLU A 121 -15.29 -0.17 -3.32
N ALA A 122 -16.42 -0.81 -3.60
CA ALA A 122 -17.73 -0.34 -3.13
C ALA A 122 -17.82 -0.30 -1.59
N ILE A 123 -16.97 -1.08 -0.90
CA ILE A 123 -16.91 -1.11 0.55
C ILE A 123 -16.30 0.20 1.10
N TYR A 124 -15.28 0.74 0.44
CA TYR A 124 -14.44 1.83 0.96
C TYR A 124 -14.75 3.20 0.35
N ARG A 125 -15.32 3.26 -0.86
CA ARG A 125 -15.75 4.52 -1.50
C ARG A 125 -16.62 5.40 -0.60
N PRO A 126 -17.63 4.87 0.14
CA PRO A 126 -18.48 5.69 1.01
C PRO A 126 -17.73 6.38 2.17
N PHE A 127 -16.48 5.94 2.42
CA PHE A 127 -15.63 6.49 3.47
C PHE A 127 -14.53 7.42 2.94
N GLY A 128 -14.63 7.87 1.68
CA GLY A 128 -13.72 8.82 1.05
C GLY A 128 -12.44 8.21 0.48
N PHE A 129 -12.36 6.88 0.35
CA PHE A 129 -11.27 6.21 -0.34
C PHE A 129 -11.50 6.20 -1.86
N GLY A 130 -10.42 6.30 -2.62
CA GLY A 130 -10.43 6.13 -4.07
C GLY A 130 -9.15 5.48 -4.56
N TYR A 131 -9.21 4.80 -5.70
CA TYR A 131 -8.01 4.25 -6.30
C TYR A 131 -7.02 5.36 -6.67
N PHE A 132 -5.83 5.29 -6.10
CA PHE A 132 -4.76 6.25 -6.33
C PHE A 132 -3.46 5.61 -6.85
N SER A 133 -3.37 4.28 -6.86
CA SER A 133 -2.30 3.57 -7.56
C SER A 133 -2.87 2.53 -8.52
N GLU A 134 -2.05 2.15 -9.48
CA GLU A 134 -2.33 1.06 -10.42
C GLU A 134 -1.10 0.17 -10.56
N GLN A 135 -1.32 -1.05 -10.97
CA GLN A 135 -0.27 -2.00 -11.25
C GLN A 135 -0.52 -2.62 -12.62
N ASN A 136 0.51 -2.63 -13.46
CA ASN A 136 0.50 -3.37 -14.69
C ASN A 136 0.90 -4.83 -14.44
N PHE A 137 0.47 -5.72 -15.31
CA PHE A 137 0.98 -7.08 -15.35
C PHE A 137 0.96 -7.63 -16.77
N ARG A 138 1.83 -8.61 -17.00
CA ARG A 138 1.91 -9.37 -18.24
C ARG A 138 2.15 -10.84 -17.95
N THR A 139 1.55 -11.72 -18.77
CA THR A 139 1.93 -13.12 -18.79
C THR A 139 3.12 -13.30 -19.72
N VAL A 140 4.21 -13.85 -19.18
CA VAL A 140 5.47 -14.08 -19.87
C VAL A 140 5.63 -15.60 -20.08
N VAL A 141 6.10 -15.98 -21.26
CA VAL A 141 6.49 -17.35 -21.60
C VAL A 141 8.02 -17.42 -21.57
N PRO A 142 8.65 -17.92 -20.48
CA PRO A 142 10.11 -17.79 -20.30
C PRO A 142 10.93 -18.36 -21.46
N LYS A 143 10.51 -19.48 -22.04
CA LYS A 143 11.22 -20.14 -23.15
C LYS A 143 11.40 -19.24 -24.39
N GLU A 144 10.58 -18.21 -24.59
CA GLU A 144 10.68 -17.30 -25.73
C GLU A 144 11.90 -16.36 -25.64
N TYR A 145 12.44 -16.20 -24.43
CA TYR A 145 13.58 -15.30 -24.15
C TYR A 145 14.89 -16.05 -23.90
N ARG A 146 14.96 -17.34 -24.21
CA ARG A 146 16.17 -18.16 -24.07
C ARG A 146 17.30 -17.63 -24.93
N GLY A 147 18.46 -17.41 -24.29
CA GLY A 147 19.65 -16.89 -24.94
C GLY A 147 19.64 -15.39 -25.19
N CYS A 148 18.64 -14.66 -24.69
CA CYS A 148 18.70 -13.19 -24.60
C CYS A 148 19.71 -12.76 -23.55
N PRO A 149 20.25 -11.52 -23.65
CA PRO A 149 21.01 -10.94 -22.55
C PRO A 149 20.23 -11.02 -21.24
N ALA A 150 20.90 -11.41 -20.16
CA ALA A 150 20.26 -11.67 -18.89
C ALA A 150 21.06 -11.08 -17.73
N LEU A 151 20.33 -10.60 -16.71
CA LEU A 151 20.90 -10.34 -15.39
C LEU A 151 21.17 -11.68 -14.70
N GLU A 152 22.20 -11.74 -13.89
CA GLU A 152 22.44 -12.85 -12.96
C GLU A 152 21.32 -12.90 -11.92
N CYS A 153 20.83 -14.10 -11.61
CA CYS A 153 19.78 -14.30 -10.61
C CYS A 153 20.31 -15.20 -9.49
N PHE A 154 20.04 -14.83 -8.26
CA PHE A 154 20.26 -15.71 -7.10
C PHE A 154 19.25 -15.42 -6.00
N ARG A 155 18.95 -16.42 -5.18
CA ARG A 155 18.08 -16.28 -4.03
C ARG A 155 18.69 -15.30 -3.03
N ALA A 156 17.90 -14.33 -2.57
CA ALA A 156 18.36 -13.40 -1.55
C ALA A 156 18.47 -14.10 -0.18
N GLU A 157 19.54 -13.79 0.54
CA GLU A 157 19.77 -14.20 1.92
C GLU A 157 19.92 -12.96 2.81
N MET A 158 19.90 -13.15 4.13
CA MET A 158 20.09 -12.05 5.10
C MET A 158 21.39 -11.25 4.88
N ALA A 159 22.41 -11.88 4.32
CA ALA A 159 23.67 -11.20 3.98
C ALA A 159 23.54 -10.18 2.84
N ASP A 160 22.57 -10.35 1.96
CA ASP A 160 22.32 -9.48 0.80
C ASP A 160 21.45 -8.28 1.15
N VAL A 161 20.75 -8.33 2.30
CA VAL A 161 19.75 -7.33 2.72
C VAL A 161 20.28 -5.89 2.70
N PRO A 162 21.49 -5.57 3.22
CA PRO A 162 21.98 -4.19 3.21
C PRO A 162 22.15 -3.62 1.78
N ASP A 163 22.70 -4.41 0.87
CA ASP A 163 22.92 -3.99 -0.51
C ASP A 163 21.60 -3.90 -1.29
N LEU A 164 20.67 -4.83 -1.07
CA LEU A 164 19.33 -4.78 -1.64
C LEU A 164 18.54 -3.55 -1.17
N ALA A 165 18.56 -3.25 0.13
CA ALA A 165 17.88 -2.09 0.68
C ALA A 165 18.41 -0.79 0.07
N TRP A 166 19.74 -0.67 -0.01
CA TRP A 166 20.37 0.50 -0.60
C TRP A 166 20.00 0.70 -2.09
N GLU A 167 20.06 -0.38 -2.88
CA GLU A 167 19.77 -0.32 -4.31
C GLU A 167 18.28 -0.09 -4.58
N ALA A 168 17.39 -0.75 -3.85
CA ALA A 168 15.94 -0.55 -3.96
C ALA A 168 15.54 0.90 -3.65
N GLU A 169 16.04 1.45 -2.54
CA GLU A 169 15.79 2.86 -2.18
C GLU A 169 16.29 3.82 -3.26
N ARG A 170 17.47 3.57 -3.84
CA ARG A 170 18.03 4.37 -4.93
C ARG A 170 17.12 4.36 -6.14
N ILE A 171 16.69 3.19 -6.59
CA ILE A 171 15.84 3.01 -7.78
C ILE A 171 14.46 3.64 -7.57
N LEU A 172 13.83 3.33 -6.44
CA LEU A 172 12.47 3.81 -6.16
C LEU A 172 12.43 5.32 -6.00
N LYS A 173 13.40 5.92 -5.32
CA LYS A 173 13.49 7.37 -5.12
C LYS A 173 13.68 8.14 -6.44
N GLU A 174 14.37 7.56 -7.42
CA GLU A 174 14.55 8.16 -8.74
C GLU A 174 13.24 8.14 -9.55
N LYS A 175 12.43 7.09 -9.39
CA LYS A 175 11.28 6.85 -10.25
C LYS A 175 9.95 7.32 -9.64
N TYR A 176 9.77 7.22 -8.31
CA TYR A 176 8.47 7.40 -7.67
C TYR A 176 8.45 8.52 -6.65
N ARG A 177 7.34 9.24 -6.60
CA ARG A 177 7.05 10.26 -5.59
C ARG A 177 6.59 9.65 -4.26
N VAL A 178 5.88 8.52 -4.34
CA VAL A 178 5.31 7.81 -3.19
C VAL A 178 5.71 6.34 -3.25
N TYR A 179 6.35 5.83 -2.21
CA TYR A 179 6.64 4.40 -2.05
C TYR A 179 6.89 4.07 -0.57
N ALA A 180 6.56 2.84 -0.16
CA ALA A 180 6.98 2.32 1.13
C ALA A 180 8.49 2.04 1.09
N ARG A 181 9.21 2.54 2.08
CA ARG A 181 10.68 2.48 2.12
C ARG A 181 11.17 1.03 2.18
N ARG A 182 12.14 0.72 1.35
CA ARG A 182 12.79 -0.60 1.28
C ARG A 182 14.00 -0.64 2.21
N THR A 183 13.74 -0.52 3.53
CA THR A 183 14.79 -0.59 4.57
C THR A 183 15.31 -2.01 4.76
N GLU A 184 16.42 -2.17 5.48
CA GLU A 184 16.90 -3.50 5.88
C GLU A 184 15.83 -4.28 6.66
N GLY A 185 15.12 -3.63 7.59
CA GLY A 185 14.01 -4.24 8.32
C GLY A 185 12.85 -4.68 7.41
N TYR A 186 12.56 -3.90 6.36
CA TYR A 186 11.57 -4.28 5.36
C TYR A 186 11.97 -5.57 4.63
N PHE A 187 13.22 -5.66 4.14
CA PHE A 187 13.68 -6.86 3.43
C PHE A 187 13.80 -8.07 4.36
N ALA A 188 14.21 -7.89 5.60
CA ALA A 188 14.24 -8.98 6.57
C ALA A 188 12.85 -9.61 6.75
N ARG A 189 11.81 -8.77 6.95
CA ARG A 189 10.41 -9.24 7.02
C ARG A 189 9.94 -9.86 5.72
N LEU A 190 10.31 -9.27 4.57
CA LEU A 190 9.92 -9.79 3.26
C LEU A 190 10.49 -11.19 3.00
N LEU A 191 11.72 -11.48 3.44
CA LEU A 191 12.31 -12.83 3.35
C LEU A 191 11.48 -13.83 4.17
N ASP A 192 11.14 -13.51 5.41
CA ASP A 192 10.34 -14.36 6.29
C ASP A 192 8.90 -14.54 5.73
N GLU A 193 8.30 -13.48 5.20
CA GLU A 193 6.98 -13.53 4.56
C GLU A 193 6.98 -14.47 3.35
N GLN A 194 8.00 -14.37 2.48
CA GLN A 194 8.07 -15.21 1.31
C GLN A 194 8.31 -16.67 1.67
N GLU A 195 9.06 -16.98 2.71
CA GLU A 195 9.20 -18.35 3.22
C GLU A 195 7.84 -18.92 3.66
N ALA A 196 7.02 -18.12 4.38
CA ALA A 196 5.67 -18.51 4.80
C ALA A 196 4.70 -18.68 3.61
N GLN A 197 4.90 -17.95 2.51
CA GLN A 197 4.10 -18.01 1.28
C GLN A 197 4.66 -18.97 0.21
N ARG A 198 5.71 -19.75 0.52
CA ARG A 198 6.40 -20.63 -0.43
C ARG A 198 6.91 -19.88 -1.66
N GLY A 199 7.31 -18.64 -1.47
CA GLY A 199 7.91 -17.79 -2.47
C GLY A 199 9.38 -17.53 -2.16
N GLU A 200 9.97 -16.61 -2.94
CA GLU A 200 11.35 -16.18 -2.73
C GLU A 200 11.51 -14.72 -3.14
N VAL A 201 12.51 -14.08 -2.55
CA VAL A 201 13.10 -12.84 -3.02
C VAL A 201 14.33 -13.21 -3.84
N VAL A 202 14.41 -12.74 -5.08
CA VAL A 202 15.52 -13.01 -5.99
C VAL A 202 16.25 -11.72 -6.31
N VAL A 203 17.55 -11.71 -6.10
CA VAL A 203 18.43 -10.61 -6.49
C VAL A 203 18.67 -10.66 -8.00
N LEU A 204 18.46 -9.52 -8.66
CA LEU A 204 18.86 -9.29 -10.03
C LEU A 204 20.22 -8.55 -10.01
N ALA A 205 21.27 -9.15 -10.58
CA ALA A 205 22.62 -8.62 -10.47
C ALA A 205 23.33 -8.52 -11.84
N LYS A 206 24.32 -7.64 -11.91
CA LYS A 206 25.26 -7.56 -13.02
C LYS A 206 26.67 -7.47 -12.46
N GLU A 207 27.55 -8.36 -12.90
CA GLU A 207 28.90 -8.47 -12.35
C GLU A 207 28.90 -8.62 -10.80
N ARG A 208 27.95 -9.42 -10.29
CA ARG A 208 27.68 -9.66 -8.86
C ARG A 208 27.18 -8.45 -8.05
N ALA A 209 27.03 -7.29 -8.66
CA ALA A 209 26.45 -6.12 -7.99
C ALA A 209 24.92 -6.13 -8.15
N PRO A 210 24.14 -5.98 -7.07
CA PRO A 210 22.69 -5.86 -7.16
C PRO A 210 22.28 -4.72 -8.10
N LYS A 211 21.27 -4.99 -8.94
CA LYS A 211 20.68 -4.07 -9.91
C LYS A 211 19.16 -4.03 -9.78
N GLY A 212 18.65 -4.70 -8.80
CA GLY A 212 17.25 -4.82 -8.50
C GLY A 212 16.91 -6.16 -7.86
N TYR A 213 15.63 -6.43 -7.80
CA TYR A 213 15.11 -7.67 -7.23
C TYR A 213 13.73 -7.98 -7.81
N LEU A 214 13.31 -9.23 -7.64
CA LEU A 214 11.93 -9.63 -7.81
C LEU A 214 11.46 -10.45 -6.60
N VAL A 215 10.16 -10.41 -6.37
CA VAL A 215 9.47 -11.21 -5.34
C VAL A 215 8.44 -12.05 -6.03
N TYR A 216 8.47 -13.36 -5.81
CA TYR A 216 7.48 -14.25 -6.40
C TYR A 216 6.92 -15.23 -5.39
N SER A 217 5.72 -15.73 -5.67
CA SER A 217 5.12 -16.88 -5.00
C SER A 217 4.75 -17.94 -6.03
N ALA A 218 4.73 -19.20 -5.58
CA ALA A 218 4.33 -20.33 -6.39
C ALA A 218 3.17 -21.06 -5.70
N GLU A 219 1.94 -20.75 -6.12
CA GLU A 219 0.73 -21.42 -5.64
C GLU A 219 0.11 -22.23 -6.78
N ASP A 220 -0.35 -23.44 -6.48
CA ASP A 220 -1.03 -24.34 -7.45
C ASP A 220 -0.26 -24.51 -8.78
N ALA A 221 1.07 -24.61 -8.72
CA ALA A 221 1.97 -24.70 -9.87
C ALA A 221 1.91 -23.45 -10.81
N ARG A 222 1.46 -22.32 -10.31
CA ARG A 222 1.51 -21.03 -11.01
C ARG A 222 2.50 -20.12 -10.33
N VAL A 223 3.41 -19.55 -11.11
CA VAL A 223 4.35 -18.58 -10.64
C VAL A 223 3.78 -17.17 -10.89
N GLU A 224 3.67 -16.40 -9.82
CA GLU A 224 3.32 -14.98 -9.88
C GLU A 224 4.44 -14.14 -9.27
N ILE A 225 5.10 -13.33 -10.09
CA ILE A 225 6.03 -12.30 -9.62
C ILE A 225 5.18 -11.13 -9.17
N ARG A 226 5.15 -10.88 -7.86
CA ARG A 226 4.31 -9.85 -7.24
C ARG A 226 4.93 -8.48 -7.27
N GLU A 227 6.26 -8.41 -7.22
CA GLU A 227 7.02 -7.17 -7.27
C GLU A 227 8.27 -7.38 -8.12
N LEU A 228 8.57 -6.40 -8.96
CA LEU A 228 9.76 -6.36 -9.81
C LEU A 228 10.32 -4.94 -9.81
N VAL A 229 11.53 -4.80 -9.30
CA VAL A 229 12.26 -3.54 -9.26
C VAL A 229 13.60 -3.75 -9.94
N VAL A 230 13.93 -2.94 -10.93
CA VAL A 230 15.19 -3.03 -11.69
C VAL A 230 15.73 -1.64 -12.02
N GLU A 231 17.04 -1.51 -12.03
CA GLU A 231 17.74 -0.27 -12.42
C GLU A 231 17.32 0.15 -13.83
N PRO A 232 16.98 1.44 -14.04
CA PRO A 232 16.62 1.95 -15.37
C PRO A 232 17.70 1.66 -16.42
N GLY A 233 17.29 1.15 -17.57
CA GLY A 233 18.16 0.77 -18.67
C GLY A 233 18.52 -0.72 -18.74
N LEU A 234 18.15 -1.51 -17.73
CA LEU A 234 18.36 -2.97 -17.68
C LEU A 234 17.05 -3.77 -17.88
N GLU A 235 15.98 -3.11 -18.30
CA GLU A 235 14.67 -3.74 -18.40
C GLU A 235 14.65 -4.91 -19.40
N GLU A 236 15.36 -4.81 -20.51
CA GLU A 236 15.43 -5.88 -21.52
C GLU A 236 16.16 -7.12 -20.99
N GLU A 237 17.19 -6.93 -20.13
CA GLU A 237 17.95 -8.02 -19.53
C GLU A 237 17.14 -8.80 -18.49
N VAL A 238 16.03 -8.22 -17.98
CA VAL A 238 15.10 -8.90 -17.08
C VAL A 238 14.41 -10.08 -17.76
N LEU A 239 14.01 -9.95 -19.02
CA LEU A 239 13.33 -11.04 -19.74
C LEU A 239 14.24 -12.27 -19.89
N GLY A 240 15.53 -12.05 -20.15
CA GLY A 240 16.54 -13.11 -20.13
C GLY A 240 16.68 -13.74 -18.74
N ALA A 241 16.76 -12.91 -17.69
CA ALA A 241 16.82 -13.35 -16.31
C ALA A 241 15.61 -14.19 -15.90
N LEU A 242 14.40 -13.77 -16.28
CA LEU A 242 13.17 -14.55 -16.06
C LEU A 242 13.20 -15.88 -16.78
N SER A 243 13.74 -15.92 -18.02
CA SER A 243 13.90 -17.16 -18.80
C SER A 243 14.87 -18.14 -18.14
N ASP A 244 15.94 -17.65 -17.56
CA ASP A 244 16.96 -18.49 -16.91
C ASP A 244 16.47 -19.00 -15.54
N TRP A 245 15.81 -18.15 -14.75
CA TRP A 245 15.32 -18.51 -13.42
C TRP A 245 14.12 -19.43 -13.46
N PHE A 246 13.12 -19.13 -14.33
CA PHE A 246 11.90 -19.89 -14.49
C PHE A 246 11.94 -20.82 -15.71
N PHE A 247 13.07 -21.45 -15.95
CA PHE A 247 13.36 -22.24 -17.16
C PHE A 247 12.35 -23.38 -17.44
N TYR A 248 11.79 -23.95 -16.39
CA TYR A 248 10.85 -25.08 -16.48
C TYR A 248 9.38 -24.64 -16.53
N ASP A 249 9.10 -23.38 -16.29
CA ASP A 249 7.74 -22.88 -16.24
C ASP A 249 7.21 -22.61 -17.65
N GLU A 250 5.97 -23.01 -17.91
CA GLU A 250 5.31 -22.77 -19.19
C GLU A 250 4.94 -21.29 -19.35
N GLN A 251 4.40 -20.72 -18.29
CA GLN A 251 3.98 -19.33 -18.20
C GLN A 251 4.16 -18.80 -16.78
N ILE A 252 4.59 -17.54 -16.67
CA ILE A 252 4.66 -16.81 -15.42
C ILE A 252 3.88 -15.51 -15.55
N LYS A 253 3.27 -15.04 -14.47
CA LYS A 253 2.61 -13.76 -14.43
C LYS A 253 3.51 -12.75 -13.72
N VAL A 254 3.79 -11.65 -14.36
CA VAL A 254 4.71 -10.62 -13.87
C VAL A 254 3.94 -9.35 -13.61
N TYR A 255 3.78 -8.99 -12.35
CA TYR A 255 3.26 -7.70 -11.91
C TYR A 255 4.40 -6.68 -11.79
N GLY A 256 4.11 -5.40 -12.01
CA GLY A 256 5.13 -4.37 -12.08
C GLY A 256 6.03 -4.53 -13.32
N PHE A 257 5.46 -5.05 -14.41
CA PHE A 257 6.18 -5.26 -15.66
C PHE A 257 6.81 -3.94 -16.15
N PRO A 258 8.07 -3.96 -16.61
CA PRO A 258 8.75 -2.72 -17.00
C PRO A 258 8.01 -1.94 -18.09
N GLU A 259 7.74 -0.66 -17.87
CA GLU A 259 6.95 0.19 -18.79
C GLU A 259 7.53 0.26 -20.20
N LYS A 260 8.86 0.29 -20.33
CA LYS A 260 9.53 0.28 -21.64
C LYS A 260 9.27 -0.97 -22.47
N LEU A 261 8.86 -2.06 -21.82
CA LEU A 261 8.56 -3.35 -22.45
C LEU A 261 7.05 -3.60 -22.58
N GLU A 262 6.22 -2.62 -22.17
CA GLU A 262 4.78 -2.71 -22.34
C GLU A 262 4.38 -2.81 -23.80
N ASN A 263 3.37 -3.62 -24.06
CA ASN A 263 2.74 -3.78 -25.37
C ASN A 263 1.25 -4.03 -25.19
N GLU A 264 0.54 -4.45 -26.26
CA GLU A 264 -0.89 -4.73 -26.25
C GLU A 264 -1.32 -5.86 -25.27
N ASP A 265 -0.40 -6.73 -24.87
CA ASP A 265 -0.65 -7.80 -23.90
C ASP A 265 -0.50 -7.35 -22.44
N THR A 266 -0.03 -6.11 -22.22
CA THR A 266 0.13 -5.57 -20.88
C THR A 266 -1.18 -5.00 -20.36
N VAL A 267 -1.63 -5.49 -19.21
CA VAL A 267 -2.89 -5.09 -18.59
C VAL A 267 -2.59 -4.21 -17.37
N LYS A 268 -3.25 -3.04 -17.28
CA LYS A 268 -3.20 -2.16 -16.09
C LYS A 268 -4.45 -2.37 -15.25
N LYS A 269 -4.27 -2.49 -13.94
CA LYS A 269 -5.36 -2.60 -12.97
C LYS A 269 -5.18 -1.63 -11.82
N PRO A 270 -6.27 -1.04 -11.32
CA PRO A 270 -6.22 -0.35 -10.03
C PRO A 270 -5.73 -1.31 -8.94
N LEU A 271 -4.88 -0.81 -8.04
CA LEU A 271 -4.32 -1.63 -6.97
C LEU A 271 -4.72 -1.10 -5.59
N MET A 272 -4.14 0.01 -5.14
CA MET A 272 -4.41 0.56 -3.82
C MET A 272 -5.46 1.66 -3.87
N MET A 273 -6.34 1.65 -2.88
CA MET A 273 -7.16 2.81 -2.56
C MET A 273 -6.49 3.62 -1.45
N GLY A 274 -6.50 4.93 -1.63
CA GLY A 274 -5.97 5.89 -0.65
C GLY A 274 -7.04 6.86 -0.20
N ARG A 275 -6.80 7.47 0.96
CA ARG A 275 -7.63 8.51 1.54
C ARG A 275 -6.75 9.54 2.24
N ILE A 276 -6.98 10.82 1.98
CA ILE A 276 -6.38 11.90 2.78
C ILE A 276 -6.93 11.80 4.20
N VAL A 277 -6.04 11.82 5.20
CA VAL A 277 -6.38 11.76 6.62
C VAL A 277 -6.30 13.17 7.21
N HIS A 278 -5.13 13.80 7.22
CA HIS A 278 -4.97 15.18 7.69
C HIS A 278 -4.71 16.09 6.48
N LEU A 279 -5.74 16.81 6.05
CA LEU A 279 -5.71 17.59 4.80
C LEU A 279 -4.55 18.60 4.74
N GLU A 280 -4.32 19.36 5.82
CA GLU A 280 -3.24 20.36 5.84
C GLU A 280 -1.87 19.69 5.76
N ALA A 281 -1.62 18.65 6.58
CA ALA A 281 -0.36 17.92 6.56
C ALA A 281 -0.10 17.26 5.19
N PHE A 282 -1.14 16.75 4.54
CA PHE A 282 -1.05 16.20 3.18
C PHE A 282 -0.60 17.27 2.17
N LEU A 283 -1.28 18.43 2.15
CA LEU A 283 -0.94 19.50 1.22
C LEU A 283 0.44 20.07 1.46
N GLU A 284 0.84 20.22 2.73
CA GLU A 284 2.16 20.73 3.13
C GLU A 284 3.30 19.78 2.79
N SER A 285 3.04 18.46 2.76
CA SER A 285 4.04 17.43 2.40
C SER A 285 4.38 17.38 0.92
N LEU A 286 3.52 17.93 0.05
CA LEU A 286 3.67 17.84 -1.39
C LEU A 286 4.64 18.86 -1.96
N LYS A 287 5.35 18.46 -3.02
CA LYS A 287 6.20 19.33 -3.85
C LYS A 287 5.82 19.23 -5.32
N SER A 288 6.03 20.31 -6.05
CA SER A 288 5.80 20.34 -7.49
C SER A 288 6.76 21.30 -8.17
N GLU A 289 7.46 20.84 -9.22
CA GLU A 289 8.35 21.69 -10.03
C GLU A 289 7.58 22.83 -10.68
N ILE A 290 6.36 22.57 -11.12
CA ILE A 290 5.46 23.60 -11.65
C ILE A 290 4.51 23.98 -10.52
N PRO A 291 4.48 25.27 -10.06
CA PRO A 291 3.59 25.68 -8.99
C PRO A 291 2.12 25.38 -9.28
N ILE A 292 1.46 24.69 -8.36
CA ILE A 292 0.03 24.36 -8.43
C ILE A 292 -0.73 25.25 -7.46
N LYS A 293 -1.77 25.94 -7.94
CA LYS A 293 -2.66 26.74 -7.11
C LYS A 293 -4.07 26.16 -7.14
N LEU A 294 -4.61 25.92 -5.96
CA LEU A 294 -5.93 25.36 -5.76
C LEU A 294 -6.80 26.28 -4.89
N CYS A 295 -8.08 26.36 -5.24
CA CYS A 295 -9.10 26.96 -4.39
C CYS A 295 -10.31 26.04 -4.39
N PHE A 296 -10.54 25.31 -3.31
CA PHE A 296 -11.49 24.21 -3.25
C PHE A 296 -12.22 24.11 -1.92
N SER A 297 -13.31 23.34 -1.90
CA SER A 297 -14.08 23.00 -0.70
C SER A 297 -14.18 21.48 -0.58
N ILE A 298 -13.98 20.98 0.64
CA ILE A 298 -14.11 19.58 1.02
C ILE A 298 -15.21 19.44 2.07
N THR A 299 -15.96 18.34 1.99
CA THR A 299 -16.81 17.85 3.07
C THR A 299 -16.35 16.46 3.45
N ASP A 300 -16.03 16.25 4.72
CA ASP A 300 -15.53 14.99 5.25
C ASP A 300 -16.38 14.54 6.43
N GLU A 301 -17.21 13.50 6.22
CA GLU A 301 -18.07 12.96 7.28
C GLU A 301 -17.31 12.09 8.29
N MET A 302 -16.16 11.52 7.87
CA MET A 302 -15.35 10.65 8.72
C MET A 302 -14.44 11.45 9.63
N ILE A 303 -13.87 12.57 9.12
CA ILE A 303 -13.00 13.49 9.83
C ILE A 303 -13.55 14.91 9.59
N PRO A 304 -14.53 15.37 10.39
CA PRO A 304 -15.14 16.68 10.20
C PRO A 304 -14.17 17.86 10.21
N GLU A 305 -13.02 17.71 10.85
CA GLU A 305 -11.95 18.69 10.94
C GLU A 305 -11.35 19.05 9.57
N ASN A 306 -11.44 18.16 8.59
CA ASN A 306 -11.05 18.44 7.21
C ASN A 306 -12.11 19.26 6.44
N THR A 307 -13.33 19.40 6.99
CA THR A 307 -14.40 20.09 6.28
C THR A 307 -14.15 21.60 6.25
N GLY A 308 -14.12 22.16 5.05
CA GLY A 308 -13.89 23.58 4.88
C GLY A 308 -13.65 23.97 3.43
N SER A 309 -13.37 25.27 3.25
CA SER A 309 -12.93 25.82 1.97
C SER A 309 -11.48 26.29 2.14
N TYR A 310 -10.65 25.97 1.17
CA TYR A 310 -9.20 26.12 1.27
C TYR A 310 -8.61 26.78 0.05
N GLU A 311 -7.48 27.43 0.28
CA GLU A 311 -6.58 27.89 -0.76
C GLU A 311 -5.22 27.25 -0.49
N ALA A 312 -4.66 26.59 -1.50
CA ALA A 312 -3.37 25.93 -1.40
C ALA A 312 -2.45 26.34 -2.56
N GLU A 313 -1.16 26.42 -2.28
CA GLU A 313 -0.10 26.63 -3.26
C GLU A 313 1.01 25.59 -3.01
N ILE A 314 1.26 24.72 -3.99
CA ILE A 314 2.29 23.68 -3.93
C ILE A 314 3.42 24.11 -4.86
N THR A 315 4.64 24.16 -4.32
CA THR A 315 5.85 24.64 -5.00
C THR A 315 6.98 23.59 -4.87
N PRO A 316 8.14 23.77 -5.52
CA PRO A 316 9.31 22.90 -5.27
C PRO A 316 9.81 22.90 -3.81
N PHE A 317 9.44 23.91 -3.03
CA PHE A 317 9.85 24.06 -1.64
C PHE A 317 8.83 23.49 -0.63
N GLY A 318 7.70 22.97 -1.10
CA GLY A 318 6.61 22.43 -0.30
C GLY A 318 5.29 23.13 -0.55
N GLY A 319 4.25 22.62 0.07
CA GLY A 319 2.91 23.18 0.02
C GLY A 319 2.65 24.19 1.13
N LYS A 320 1.74 25.12 0.85
CA LYS A 320 1.14 26.04 1.81
C LYS A 320 -0.36 25.98 1.66
N VAL A 321 -1.07 25.91 2.78
CA VAL A 321 -2.53 25.83 2.78
C VAL A 321 -3.09 26.79 3.83
N ARG A 322 -4.26 27.34 3.55
CA ARG A 322 -5.04 28.10 4.52
C ARG A 322 -6.52 27.89 4.31
N GLN A 323 -7.27 27.88 5.36
CA GLN A 323 -8.73 27.88 5.30
C GLN A 323 -9.24 29.29 4.95
N LEU A 324 -10.30 29.35 4.14
CA LEU A 324 -10.95 30.58 3.70
C LEU A 324 -12.06 30.99 4.69
N GLU A 325 -12.17 32.29 4.95
CA GLU A 325 -13.30 32.85 5.67
C GLU A 325 -14.55 32.89 4.77
N GLU A 326 -15.77 32.92 5.33
CA GLU A 326 -17.04 32.94 4.61
C GLU A 326 -17.10 34.02 3.52
N LYS A 327 -16.59 35.24 3.80
CA LYS A 327 -16.56 36.34 2.83
C LYS A 327 -15.66 36.03 1.63
N GLU A 328 -14.57 35.34 1.84
CA GLU A 328 -13.64 34.90 0.79
C GLU A 328 -14.27 33.78 -0.05
N VAL A 329 -14.97 32.83 0.57
CA VAL A 329 -15.69 31.73 -0.11
C VAL A 329 -16.71 32.29 -1.10
N GLN A 330 -17.52 33.29 -0.70
CA GLN A 330 -18.49 33.94 -1.58
C GLN A 330 -17.84 34.60 -2.81
N LYS A 331 -16.66 35.20 -2.64
CA LYS A 331 -15.93 35.90 -3.69
C LYS A 331 -15.18 34.95 -4.61
N LYS A 332 -14.48 33.95 -4.04
CA LYS A 332 -13.57 33.05 -4.77
C LYS A 332 -14.28 31.87 -5.42
N LYS A 333 -15.46 31.48 -4.91
CA LYS A 333 -16.28 30.35 -5.39
C LYS A 333 -15.44 29.07 -5.53
N PRO A 334 -14.91 28.52 -4.42
CA PRO A 334 -14.03 27.36 -4.47
C PRO A 334 -14.70 26.17 -5.16
N GLU A 335 -13.91 25.40 -5.90
CA GLU A 335 -14.35 24.15 -6.54
C GLU A 335 -14.72 23.12 -5.48
N LYS A 336 -15.85 22.44 -5.61
CA LYS A 336 -16.20 21.33 -4.71
C LYS A 336 -15.49 20.09 -5.16
N LEU A 337 -14.69 19.50 -4.29
CA LEU A 337 -13.93 18.29 -4.57
C LEU A 337 -14.23 17.21 -3.54
N GLU A 338 -14.16 15.96 -3.99
CA GLU A 338 -14.06 14.81 -3.10
C GLU A 338 -12.59 14.58 -2.68
N LEU A 339 -12.36 14.01 -1.49
CA LEU A 339 -10.99 13.72 -1.00
C LEU A 339 -10.21 12.81 -1.96
N ALA A 340 -10.86 11.77 -2.48
CA ALA A 340 -10.24 10.86 -3.43
C ALA A 340 -9.88 11.55 -4.77
N GLU A 341 -10.69 12.52 -5.20
CA GLU A 341 -10.42 13.32 -6.40
C GLU A 341 -9.22 14.24 -6.18
N LEU A 342 -9.16 14.92 -5.02
CA LEU A 342 -8.03 15.77 -4.66
C LEU A 342 -6.73 14.95 -4.58
N LEU A 343 -6.77 13.76 -3.95
CA LEU A 343 -5.63 12.85 -3.86
C LEU A 343 -5.11 12.48 -5.26
N GLY A 344 -6.01 12.02 -6.15
CA GLY A 344 -5.64 11.61 -7.50
C GLY A 344 -5.16 12.75 -8.41
N ARG A 345 -5.64 13.98 -8.20
CA ARG A 345 -5.16 15.18 -8.93
C ARG A 345 -3.73 15.57 -8.54
N LEU A 346 -3.35 15.35 -7.27
CA LEU A 346 -2.07 15.77 -6.72
C LEU A 346 -1.00 14.69 -6.76
N LEU A 347 -1.41 13.43 -6.73
CA LEU A 347 -0.54 12.26 -6.84
C LEU A 347 -1.00 11.40 -8.03
N PRO A 348 -0.43 11.61 -9.24
CA PRO A 348 -0.67 10.77 -10.39
C PRO A 348 -0.29 9.31 -10.11
N LYS A 349 -1.12 8.37 -10.55
CA LYS A 349 -1.00 6.92 -10.24
C LYS A 349 0.34 6.32 -10.62
N GLU A 350 0.89 6.76 -11.75
CA GLU A 350 2.20 6.35 -12.26
C GLU A 350 3.38 6.79 -11.38
N SER A 351 3.15 7.74 -10.48
CA SER A 351 4.16 8.22 -9.53
C SER A 351 4.17 7.48 -8.19
N ILE A 352 3.37 6.42 -8.06
CA ILE A 352 3.13 5.72 -6.80
C ILE A 352 3.54 4.26 -6.93
N PHE A 353 4.35 3.80 -5.99
CA PHE A 353 4.77 2.41 -5.85
C PHE A 353 4.44 1.92 -4.44
N LEU A 354 3.21 1.45 -4.27
CA LEU A 354 2.71 0.82 -3.05
C LEU A 354 2.13 -0.54 -3.43
N HIS A 355 2.83 -1.60 -3.07
CA HIS A 355 2.52 -2.98 -3.43
C HIS A 355 2.42 -3.89 -2.20
N GLU A 356 2.30 -3.29 -1.03
CA GLU A 356 2.24 -3.98 0.25
C GLU A 356 1.01 -4.87 0.33
N THR A 357 1.20 -6.11 0.77
CA THR A 357 0.13 -7.11 0.88
C THR A 357 -0.26 -7.36 2.33
N VAL A 358 0.66 -7.18 3.26
CA VAL A 358 0.45 -7.28 4.72
C VAL A 358 1.30 -6.29 5.47
#